data_fdaf6b5b64520da6fc3d0d0cc130d29b
#
_entry.id   fdaf6b5b64520da6fc3d0d0cc130d29b
#
_cell.length_a   1.000
_cell.length_b   1.000
_cell.length_c   1.000
_cell.angle_alpha   90.00
_cell.angle_beta   90.00
_cell.angle_gamma   90.00
#
_symmetry.space_group_name_H-M   'P 1'
#
loop_
_entity.id
_entity.type
_entity.pdbx_description
1 polymer ?
#
loop_
_entity_poly.entity_id
_entity_poly.type
_entity_poly.pdbx_seq_one_letter_code
_entity_poly.pdbx_strand_id
1 'polypeptide(L)'
;SRDRNFNNYCSVICCMQSLKFAHLVHERTGAIVYNFYIDMRTPFKDYDEFYQRVMEEGTLFVRGKVAEVTDAARLPGEEGKLIIQVEDTLAGKQRRIPVDMVILSVGLEPRKDSKATAKQFGISCSANGWFTERHPKLDPCATMTEGIYIAGCAQGPKDIPATVVQGAAAAARVLGKIQQKEIALEPVRASINEAQCSGCRICNNLCPFNAILFYEDKMVSEINPALCQGCGTCVAACPAGAISGTGFSNEQIFAQIEGLLLLNVEAA
;
A
#
# COMPACT_ATOMS: atom_id res chain seq x y z
N SER A 1 -1.82 3.05 -14.39
CA SER A 1 -0.98 3.42 -13.25
C SER A 1 -0.02 4.56 -13.60
N ARG A 2 0.53 5.22 -12.59
CA ARG A 2 1.35 6.44 -12.72
C ARG A 2 0.63 7.63 -13.38
N ASP A 3 -0.66 7.63 -13.33
CA ASP A 3 -1.49 8.75 -13.73
C ASP A 3 -1.81 9.61 -12.50
N ARG A 4 -1.43 10.90 -12.54
CA ARG A 4 -1.61 11.81 -11.40
C ARG A 4 -3.07 12.08 -11.06
N ASN A 5 -3.96 11.91 -12.05
CA ASN A 5 -5.39 12.17 -11.87
C ASN A 5 -6.14 10.95 -11.30
N PHE A 6 -5.55 9.75 -11.39
CA PHE A 6 -6.18 8.50 -10.96
C PHE A 6 -5.29 7.74 -9.98
N ASN A 7 -4.29 7.02 -10.48
CA ASN A 7 -3.39 6.18 -9.69
C ASN A 7 -1.94 6.59 -9.95
N ASN A 8 -1.33 7.32 -9.03
CA ASN A 8 0.02 7.84 -9.15
C ASN A 8 1.13 6.80 -8.86
N TYR A 9 0.77 5.63 -8.35
CA TYR A 9 1.71 4.55 -8.06
C TYR A 9 1.98 3.66 -9.28
N CYS A 10 3.04 2.87 -9.22
CA CYS A 10 3.37 1.85 -10.21
C CYS A 10 2.69 0.52 -9.86
N SER A 11 2.01 -0.09 -10.83
CA SER A 11 1.42 -1.43 -10.67
C SER A 11 2.41 -2.59 -10.80
N VAL A 12 3.70 -2.30 -11.01
CA VAL A 12 4.83 -3.25 -11.11
C VAL A 12 4.72 -4.21 -12.29
N ILE A 13 3.53 -4.76 -12.57
CA ILE A 13 3.32 -5.84 -13.54
C ILE A 13 3.01 -5.38 -14.97
N CYS A 14 2.48 -4.14 -15.16
CA CYS A 14 1.89 -3.74 -16.44
C CYS A 14 2.92 -3.70 -17.58
N CYS A 15 4.16 -3.24 -17.36
CA CYS A 15 5.18 -3.21 -18.39
C CYS A 15 5.53 -4.63 -18.86
N MET A 16 5.81 -5.54 -17.94
CA MET A 16 6.15 -6.93 -18.28
C MET A 16 4.99 -7.67 -18.94
N GLN A 17 3.76 -7.39 -18.52
CA GLN A 17 2.57 -7.96 -19.16
C GLN A 17 2.42 -7.45 -20.61
N SER A 18 2.65 -6.16 -20.84
CA SER A 18 2.60 -5.57 -22.19
C SER A 18 3.70 -6.14 -23.08
N LEU A 19 4.92 -6.30 -22.57
CA LEU A 19 6.02 -6.95 -23.29
C LEU A 19 5.68 -8.40 -23.65
N LYS A 20 5.14 -9.15 -22.70
CA LYS A 20 4.70 -10.54 -22.97
C LYS A 20 3.62 -10.61 -24.05
N PHE A 21 2.64 -9.72 -24.03
CA PHE A 21 1.63 -9.67 -25.08
C PHE A 21 2.21 -9.24 -26.42
N ALA A 22 3.12 -8.27 -26.45
CA ALA A 22 3.80 -7.86 -27.66
C ALA A 22 4.52 -9.04 -28.32
N HIS A 23 5.33 -9.77 -27.55
CA HIS A 23 6.01 -11.00 -28.01
C HIS A 23 5.02 -12.04 -28.53
N LEU A 24 3.98 -12.42 -27.74
CA LEU A 24 3.05 -13.46 -28.12
C LEU A 24 2.19 -13.10 -29.34
N VAL A 25 1.78 -11.84 -29.49
CA VAL A 25 1.03 -11.37 -30.67
C VAL A 25 1.92 -11.43 -31.91
N HIS A 26 3.13 -10.91 -31.82
CA HIS A 26 4.08 -10.97 -32.93
C HIS A 26 4.39 -12.41 -33.35
N GLU A 27 4.75 -13.28 -32.38
CA GLU A 27 5.07 -14.67 -32.63
C GLU A 27 3.93 -15.47 -33.30
N ARG A 28 2.69 -15.26 -32.85
CA ARG A 28 1.54 -16.05 -33.30
C ARG A 28 0.87 -15.54 -34.56
N THR A 29 0.98 -14.25 -34.85
CA THR A 29 0.21 -13.60 -35.92
C THR A 29 1.08 -12.90 -36.96
N GLY A 30 2.35 -12.65 -36.68
CA GLY A 30 3.21 -11.79 -37.51
C GLY A 30 2.78 -10.32 -37.54
N ALA A 31 1.85 -9.90 -36.68
CA ALA A 31 1.36 -8.53 -36.65
C ALA A 31 2.46 -7.54 -36.21
N ILE A 32 2.38 -6.31 -36.75
CA ILE A 32 3.19 -5.20 -36.27
C ILE A 32 2.62 -4.71 -34.94
N VAL A 33 3.45 -4.71 -33.89
CA VAL A 33 3.05 -4.32 -32.55
C VAL A 33 3.63 -2.96 -32.19
N TYR A 34 2.78 -2.05 -31.73
CA TYR A 34 3.18 -0.78 -31.14
C TYR A 34 2.99 -0.86 -29.62
N ASN A 35 4.02 -0.48 -28.86
CA ASN A 35 3.95 -0.37 -27.41
C ASN A 35 4.09 1.11 -27.02
N PHE A 36 3.02 1.69 -26.46
CA PHE A 36 3.00 3.07 -26.00
C PHE A 36 3.30 3.08 -24.50
N TYR A 37 4.31 3.84 -24.08
CA TYR A 37 4.79 3.82 -22.70
C TYR A 37 5.21 5.22 -22.22
N ILE A 38 5.11 5.45 -20.91
CA ILE A 38 5.64 6.65 -20.24
C ILE A 38 7.11 6.39 -19.84
N ASP A 39 7.31 5.35 -19.03
CA ASP A 39 8.60 4.77 -18.66
C ASP A 39 8.48 3.24 -18.68
N MET A 40 9.44 2.57 -19.29
CA MET A 40 9.54 1.12 -19.19
C MET A 40 10.18 0.74 -17.85
N ARG A 41 9.56 -0.19 -17.13
CA ARG A 41 10.07 -0.70 -15.86
C ARG A 41 10.21 -2.20 -15.89
N THR A 42 11.44 -2.63 -15.78
CA THR A 42 11.89 -4.04 -15.82
C THR A 42 12.71 -4.33 -14.56
N PRO A 43 12.12 -4.27 -13.34
CA PRO A 43 12.88 -4.11 -12.11
C PRO A 43 13.51 -5.41 -11.57
N PHE A 44 13.27 -6.56 -12.18
CA PHE A 44 13.74 -7.85 -11.69
C PHE A 44 14.72 -8.50 -12.65
N LYS A 45 15.36 -9.59 -12.20
CA LYS A 45 16.32 -10.38 -12.96
C LYS A 45 15.70 -10.88 -14.27
N ASP A 46 16.45 -10.81 -15.36
CA ASP A 46 16.11 -11.25 -16.71
C ASP A 46 14.96 -10.45 -17.39
N TYR A 47 14.42 -9.40 -16.73
CA TYR A 47 13.32 -8.61 -17.28
C TYR A 47 13.79 -7.57 -18.31
N ASP A 48 15.00 -7.02 -18.12
CA ASP A 48 15.58 -6.08 -19.07
C ASP A 48 16.03 -6.79 -20.35
N GLU A 49 16.62 -7.98 -20.21
CA GLU A 49 16.98 -8.84 -21.33
C GLU A 49 15.75 -9.27 -22.14
N PHE A 50 14.62 -9.52 -21.47
CA PHE A 50 13.36 -9.79 -22.16
C PHE A 50 12.86 -8.56 -22.92
N TYR A 51 12.97 -7.36 -22.34
CA TYR A 51 12.61 -6.12 -23.02
C TYR A 51 13.46 -5.90 -24.28
N GLN A 52 14.77 -6.09 -24.18
CA GLN A 52 15.68 -5.99 -25.34
C GLN A 52 15.29 -6.98 -26.45
N ARG A 53 15.03 -8.23 -26.08
CA ARG A 53 14.58 -9.25 -27.05
C ARG A 53 13.28 -8.84 -27.77
N VAL A 54 12.30 -8.30 -27.06
CA VAL A 54 11.03 -7.85 -27.66
C VAL A 54 11.25 -6.66 -28.62
N MET A 55 12.25 -5.81 -28.37
CA MET A 55 12.66 -4.78 -29.32
C MET A 55 13.31 -5.39 -30.58
N GLU A 56 14.19 -6.36 -30.41
CA GLU A 56 14.87 -7.05 -31.52
C GLU A 56 13.89 -7.84 -32.39
N GLU A 57 12.80 -8.36 -31.82
CA GLU A 57 11.69 -9.00 -32.53
C GLU A 57 10.87 -8.02 -33.38
N GLY A 58 11.13 -6.72 -33.31
CA GLY A 58 10.52 -5.70 -34.16
C GLY A 58 9.30 -4.99 -33.55
N THR A 59 9.04 -5.13 -32.24
CA THR A 59 8.04 -4.30 -31.57
C THR A 59 8.44 -2.83 -31.57
N LEU A 60 7.52 -1.96 -32.02
CA LEU A 60 7.75 -0.52 -32.13
C LEU A 60 7.38 0.18 -30.82
N PHE A 61 8.36 0.76 -30.16
CA PHE A 61 8.18 1.46 -28.89
C PHE A 61 8.02 2.97 -29.12
N VAL A 62 6.88 3.53 -28.68
CA VAL A 62 6.60 4.96 -28.75
C VAL A 62 6.49 5.52 -27.36
N ARG A 63 7.42 6.40 -26.98
CA ARG A 63 7.41 7.03 -25.67
C ARG A 63 6.41 8.16 -25.64
N GLY A 64 5.27 7.93 -25.01
CA GLY A 64 4.20 8.90 -24.88
C GLY A 64 2.96 8.28 -24.21
N LYS A 65 2.18 9.14 -23.55
CA LYS A 65 0.88 8.75 -23.05
C LYS A 65 -0.13 8.88 -24.18
N VAL A 66 -0.86 7.81 -24.48
CA VAL A 66 -1.98 7.85 -25.41
C VAL A 66 -3.01 8.85 -24.90
N ALA A 67 -3.33 9.85 -25.73
CA ALA A 67 -4.32 10.87 -25.39
C ALA A 67 -5.74 10.40 -25.69
N GLU A 68 -5.92 9.73 -26.83
CA GLU A 68 -7.22 9.27 -27.30
C GLU A 68 -7.08 8.01 -28.14
N VAL A 69 -8.09 7.15 -28.05
CA VAL A 69 -8.36 6.06 -28.99
C VAL A 69 -9.73 6.34 -29.60
N THR A 70 -9.80 6.47 -30.91
CA THR A 70 -11.02 6.82 -31.63
C THR A 70 -11.18 5.97 -32.89
N ASP A 71 -12.41 5.83 -33.37
CA ASP A 71 -12.75 5.23 -34.68
C ASP A 71 -13.06 6.31 -35.75
N ALA A 72 -12.95 7.59 -35.38
CA ALA A 72 -13.21 8.72 -36.27
C ALA A 72 -12.07 8.91 -37.28
N ALA A 73 -12.18 8.26 -38.44
CA ALA A 73 -11.26 8.43 -39.56
C ALA A 73 -11.26 9.89 -40.06
N ARG A 74 -10.07 10.44 -40.27
CA ARG A 74 -9.83 11.79 -40.80
C ARG A 74 -8.91 11.83 -42.01
N LEU A 75 -8.11 10.74 -42.16
CA LEU A 75 -7.11 10.62 -43.20
C LEU A 75 -7.33 9.35 -44.01
N PRO A 76 -6.91 9.32 -45.31
CA PRO A 76 -6.97 8.10 -46.10
C PRO A 76 -6.23 6.93 -45.41
N GLY A 77 -6.84 5.76 -45.40
CA GLY A 77 -6.29 4.55 -44.74
C GLY A 77 -6.63 4.40 -43.25
N GLU A 78 -7.43 5.31 -42.69
CA GLU A 78 -7.95 5.20 -41.33
C GLU A 78 -9.34 4.53 -41.27
N GLU A 79 -9.99 4.33 -42.40
CA GLU A 79 -11.35 3.79 -42.49
C GLU A 79 -11.41 2.37 -41.92
N GLY A 80 -12.31 2.16 -40.96
CA GLY A 80 -12.51 0.86 -40.30
C GLY A 80 -11.42 0.47 -39.31
N LYS A 81 -10.50 1.37 -39.00
CA LYS A 81 -9.43 1.20 -38.01
C LYS A 81 -9.72 1.95 -36.71
N LEU A 82 -9.04 1.48 -35.62
CA LEU A 82 -8.89 2.27 -34.42
C LEU A 82 -7.68 3.20 -34.59
N ILE A 83 -7.83 4.45 -34.23
CA ILE A 83 -6.77 5.44 -34.39
C ILE A 83 -6.25 5.85 -33.03
N ILE A 84 -4.95 5.63 -32.80
CA ILE A 84 -4.23 6.03 -31.61
C ILE A 84 -3.69 7.44 -31.81
N GLN A 85 -4.10 8.36 -30.95
CA GLN A 85 -3.51 9.71 -30.90
C GLN A 85 -2.54 9.78 -29.72
N VAL A 86 -1.30 10.09 -30.03
CA VAL A 86 -0.21 10.11 -29.04
C VAL A 86 0.82 11.17 -29.38
N GLU A 87 1.38 11.82 -28.38
CA GLU A 87 2.59 12.61 -28.51
C GLU A 87 3.79 11.67 -28.33
N ASP A 88 4.59 11.52 -29.40
CA ASP A 88 5.87 10.84 -29.32
C ASP A 88 6.89 11.82 -28.72
N THR A 89 7.15 11.69 -27.43
CA THR A 89 8.00 12.63 -26.68
C THR A 89 9.49 12.55 -27.03
N LEU A 90 9.94 11.45 -27.63
CA LEU A 90 11.32 11.33 -28.13
C LEU A 90 11.47 12.04 -29.48
N ALA A 91 10.48 11.94 -30.35
CA ALA A 91 10.49 12.58 -31.67
C ALA A 91 9.97 14.01 -31.63
N GLY A 92 9.35 14.46 -30.53
CA GLY A 92 8.73 15.78 -30.40
C GLY A 92 7.56 15.99 -31.37
N LYS A 93 6.81 14.93 -31.69
CA LYS A 93 5.76 14.97 -32.71
C LYS A 93 4.48 14.30 -32.22
N GLN A 94 3.34 14.87 -32.60
CA GLN A 94 2.07 14.19 -32.49
C GLN A 94 1.92 13.16 -33.61
N ARG A 95 1.46 11.96 -33.24
CA ARG A 95 1.21 10.87 -34.17
C ARG A 95 -0.25 10.42 -34.11
N ARG A 96 -0.77 10.07 -35.29
CA ARG A 96 -2.01 9.34 -35.50
C ARG A 96 -1.64 8.00 -36.12
N ILE A 97 -1.90 6.93 -35.43
CA ILE A 97 -1.49 5.57 -35.86
C ILE A 97 -2.75 4.72 -35.97
N PRO A 98 -3.14 4.33 -37.19
CA PRO A 98 -4.26 3.40 -37.40
C PRO A 98 -3.82 1.98 -37.03
N VAL A 99 -4.64 1.29 -36.26
CA VAL A 99 -4.43 -0.08 -35.80
C VAL A 99 -5.69 -0.91 -35.90
N ASP A 100 -5.55 -2.23 -35.99
CA ASP A 100 -6.70 -3.16 -36.05
C ASP A 100 -7.23 -3.50 -34.67
N MET A 101 -6.35 -3.46 -33.64
CA MET A 101 -6.69 -3.83 -32.28
C MET A 101 -5.91 -2.98 -31.28
N VAL A 102 -6.55 -2.66 -30.16
CA VAL A 102 -5.93 -2.01 -29.00
C VAL A 102 -6.01 -2.94 -27.80
N ILE A 103 -4.86 -3.26 -27.21
CA ILE A 103 -4.75 -4.05 -25.98
C ILE A 103 -4.46 -3.09 -24.83
N LEU A 104 -5.35 -3.01 -23.85
CA LEU A 104 -5.18 -2.14 -22.70
C LEU A 104 -4.21 -2.76 -21.69
N SER A 105 -3.18 -2.01 -21.34
CA SER A 105 -2.26 -2.34 -20.27
C SER A 105 -2.85 -1.90 -18.93
N VAL A 106 -3.61 -2.79 -18.28
CA VAL A 106 -4.30 -2.50 -17.02
C VAL A 106 -3.34 -2.52 -15.83
N GLY A 107 -3.68 -1.72 -14.80
CA GLY A 107 -2.97 -1.69 -13.54
C GLY A 107 -3.68 -2.48 -12.45
N LEU A 108 -3.06 -2.53 -11.27
CA LEU A 108 -3.63 -3.12 -10.06
C LEU A 108 -4.17 -2.00 -9.15
N GLU A 109 -5.34 -2.24 -8.61
CA GLU A 109 -5.98 -1.38 -7.62
C GLU A 109 -6.32 -2.18 -6.36
N PRO A 110 -6.35 -1.54 -5.18
CA PRO A 110 -6.84 -2.18 -3.97
C PRO A 110 -8.32 -2.52 -4.13
N ARG A 111 -8.79 -3.52 -3.42
CA ARG A 111 -10.21 -3.83 -3.38
C ARG A 111 -11.01 -2.65 -2.83
N LYS A 112 -12.22 -2.47 -3.33
CA LYS A 112 -13.11 -1.37 -2.90
C LYS A 112 -13.45 -1.42 -1.40
N ASP A 113 -13.46 -2.62 -0.82
CA ASP A 113 -13.74 -2.89 0.59
C ASP A 113 -12.49 -2.87 1.50
N SER A 114 -11.29 -2.57 0.98
CA SER A 114 -10.03 -2.58 1.75
C SER A 114 -10.10 -1.76 3.04
N LYS A 115 -10.67 -0.55 2.98
CA LYS A 115 -10.79 0.33 4.14
C LYS A 115 -11.75 -0.25 5.21
N ALA A 116 -12.84 -0.87 4.79
CA ALA A 116 -13.77 -1.52 5.70
C ALA A 116 -13.13 -2.75 6.36
N THR A 117 -12.43 -3.56 5.57
CA THR A 117 -11.66 -4.71 6.05
C THR A 117 -10.57 -4.27 7.03
N ALA A 118 -9.81 -3.22 6.72
CA ALA A 118 -8.80 -2.68 7.62
C ALA A 118 -9.40 -2.25 8.96
N LYS A 119 -10.54 -1.56 8.94
CA LYS A 119 -11.26 -1.16 10.17
C LYS A 119 -11.70 -2.38 10.97
N GLN A 120 -12.22 -3.42 10.33
CA GLN A 120 -12.68 -4.64 11.00
C GLN A 120 -11.54 -5.37 11.72
N PHE A 121 -10.34 -5.40 11.12
CA PHE A 121 -9.17 -6.06 11.70
C PHE A 121 -8.26 -5.13 12.51
N GLY A 122 -8.59 -3.84 12.62
CA GLY A 122 -7.77 -2.87 13.34
C GLY A 122 -6.38 -2.66 12.71
N ILE A 123 -6.28 -2.73 11.38
CA ILE A 123 -5.05 -2.48 10.64
C ILE A 123 -5.14 -1.19 9.83
N SER A 124 -4.01 -0.64 9.44
CA SER A 124 -3.94 0.62 8.70
C SER A 124 -3.94 0.41 7.19
N CYS A 125 -4.48 1.40 6.46
CA CYS A 125 -4.35 1.52 5.02
C CYS A 125 -3.52 2.75 4.65
N SER A 126 -2.76 2.64 3.57
CA SER A 126 -2.14 3.78 2.89
C SER A 126 -3.20 4.71 2.29
N ALA A 127 -2.80 5.90 1.87
CA ALA A 127 -3.67 6.85 1.16
C ALA A 127 -4.30 6.23 -0.10
N ASN A 128 -3.59 5.32 -0.75
CA ASN A 128 -4.04 4.61 -1.95
C ASN A 128 -4.94 3.39 -1.65
N GLY A 129 -5.20 3.07 -0.38
CA GLY A 129 -6.08 1.98 0.02
C GLY A 129 -5.42 0.61 0.18
N TRP A 130 -4.09 0.50 0.09
CA TRP A 130 -3.34 -0.73 0.36
C TRP A 130 -3.11 -0.88 1.86
N PHE A 131 -3.11 -2.11 2.38
CA PHE A 131 -2.77 -2.35 3.78
C PHE A 131 -1.32 -1.98 4.07
N THR A 132 -1.09 -1.39 5.24
CA THR A 132 0.23 -0.89 5.61
C THR A 132 0.93 -1.87 6.54
N GLU A 133 2.17 -2.19 6.20
CA GLU A 133 3.08 -2.99 7.01
C GLU A 133 3.61 -2.22 8.22
N ARG A 134 4.12 -2.95 9.21
CA ARG A 134 4.76 -2.38 10.41
C ARG A 134 6.00 -1.57 10.05
N HIS A 135 6.83 -2.11 9.18
CA HIS A 135 8.02 -1.41 8.68
C HIS A 135 8.40 -1.92 7.28
N PRO A 136 8.52 -1.04 6.28
CA PRO A 136 8.70 -1.46 4.88
C PRO A 136 9.99 -2.23 4.61
N LYS A 137 11.04 -2.04 5.42
CA LYS A 137 12.34 -2.70 5.24
C LYS A 137 12.60 -3.81 6.27
N LEU A 138 12.24 -3.58 7.54
CA LEU A 138 12.60 -4.47 8.65
C LEU A 138 11.52 -5.49 8.98
N ASP A 139 10.24 -5.17 8.74
CA ASP A 139 9.13 -6.07 9.01
C ASP A 139 7.98 -5.89 7.98
N PRO A 140 8.23 -6.27 6.71
CA PRO A 140 7.32 -6.01 5.61
C PRO A 140 6.09 -6.94 5.57
N CYS A 141 6.03 -7.95 6.43
CA CYS A 141 4.94 -8.92 6.46
C CYS A 141 4.01 -8.75 7.66
N ALA A 142 4.42 -8.03 8.72
CA ALA A 142 3.58 -7.79 9.88
C ALA A 142 2.83 -6.47 9.76
N THR A 143 1.67 -6.37 10.40
CA THR A 143 0.97 -5.11 10.60
C THR A 143 1.37 -4.47 11.94
N MET A 144 0.88 -3.26 12.21
CA MET A 144 1.03 -2.66 13.54
C MET A 144 0.25 -3.42 14.62
N THR A 145 -0.75 -4.19 14.22
CA THR A 145 -1.55 -5.03 15.13
C THR A 145 -0.92 -6.40 15.24
N GLU A 146 -0.54 -6.80 16.45
CA GLU A 146 0.06 -8.12 16.69
C GLU A 146 -0.86 -9.26 16.26
N GLY A 147 -0.26 -10.32 15.69
CA GLY A 147 -0.98 -11.48 15.21
C GLY A 147 -1.59 -11.34 13.81
N ILE A 148 -1.51 -10.17 13.18
CA ILE A 148 -2.03 -9.94 11.83
C ILE A 148 -0.86 -9.69 10.87
N TYR A 149 -0.82 -10.49 9.81
CA TYR A 149 0.22 -10.47 8.80
C TYR A 149 -0.34 -10.16 7.43
N ILE A 150 0.49 -9.56 6.58
CA ILE A 150 0.13 -9.16 5.21
C ILE A 150 0.98 -9.96 4.24
N ALA A 151 0.36 -10.43 3.15
CA ALA A 151 1.06 -11.10 2.07
C ALA A 151 0.51 -10.69 0.71
N GLY A 152 1.39 -10.67 -0.29
CA GLY A 152 1.06 -10.45 -1.68
C GLY A 152 0.47 -9.08 -1.99
N CYS A 153 -0.47 -9.04 -2.93
CA CYS A 153 -1.08 -7.81 -3.42
C CYS A 153 -1.99 -7.10 -2.41
N ALA A 154 -2.18 -7.63 -1.22
CA ALA A 154 -2.87 -6.92 -0.13
C ALA A 154 -2.08 -5.69 0.36
N GLN A 155 -0.74 -5.76 0.34
CA GLN A 155 0.15 -4.66 0.70
C GLN A 155 0.34 -3.63 -0.43
N GLY A 156 0.27 -4.09 -1.67
CA GLY A 156 0.53 -3.28 -2.85
C GLY A 156 0.76 -4.13 -4.08
N PRO A 157 0.88 -3.50 -5.25
CA PRO A 157 1.12 -4.24 -6.50
C PRO A 157 2.41 -5.06 -6.44
N LYS A 158 2.32 -6.33 -6.83
CA LYS A 158 3.43 -7.29 -6.89
C LYS A 158 3.26 -8.23 -8.06
N ASP A 159 4.37 -8.74 -8.57
CA ASP A 159 4.38 -9.86 -9.50
C ASP A 159 4.19 -11.21 -8.75
N ILE A 160 4.08 -12.30 -9.50
CA ILE A 160 3.86 -13.63 -8.93
C ILE A 160 5.03 -14.07 -8.04
N PRO A 161 6.31 -13.98 -8.47
CA PRO A 161 7.45 -14.37 -7.63
C PRO A 161 7.49 -13.59 -6.31
N ALA A 162 7.36 -12.27 -6.33
CA ALA A 162 7.35 -11.45 -5.12
C ALA A 162 6.18 -11.78 -4.19
N THR A 163 5.00 -12.09 -4.77
CA THR A 163 3.82 -12.52 -4.00
C THR A 163 4.07 -13.84 -3.28
N VAL A 164 4.66 -14.84 -3.96
CA VAL A 164 4.97 -16.16 -3.39
C VAL A 164 6.01 -16.03 -2.28
N VAL A 165 7.09 -15.28 -2.52
CA VAL A 165 8.14 -15.04 -1.51
C VAL A 165 7.56 -14.37 -0.26
N GLN A 166 6.73 -13.37 -0.44
CA GLN A 166 6.11 -12.69 0.71
C GLN A 166 5.12 -13.61 1.45
N GLY A 167 4.38 -14.47 0.74
CA GLY A 167 3.52 -15.48 1.36
C GLY A 167 4.31 -16.45 2.24
N ALA A 168 5.43 -16.95 1.74
CA ALA A 168 6.35 -17.82 2.51
C ALA A 168 6.94 -17.10 3.72
N ALA A 169 7.36 -15.84 3.56
CA ALA A 169 7.86 -15.03 4.66
C ALA A 169 6.80 -14.77 5.74
N ALA A 170 5.56 -14.46 5.36
CA ALA A 170 4.45 -14.30 6.30
C ALA A 170 4.16 -15.60 7.06
N ALA A 171 4.15 -16.75 6.37
CA ALA A 171 3.97 -18.05 7.00
C ALA A 171 5.09 -18.37 8.02
N ALA A 172 6.35 -18.08 7.70
CA ALA A 172 7.47 -18.24 8.61
C ALA A 172 7.33 -17.35 9.86
N ARG A 173 6.85 -16.10 9.71
CA ARG A 173 6.55 -15.19 10.83
C ARG A 173 5.45 -15.74 11.73
N VAL A 174 4.36 -16.27 11.14
CA VAL A 174 3.26 -16.90 11.89
C VAL A 174 3.78 -18.11 12.67
N LEU A 175 4.55 -19.01 12.03
CA LEU A 175 5.12 -20.18 12.69
C LEU A 175 6.03 -19.80 13.86
N GLY A 176 6.88 -18.79 13.69
CA GLY A 176 7.74 -18.27 14.76
C GLY A 176 6.94 -17.79 15.98
N LYS A 177 5.79 -17.14 15.76
CA LYS A 177 4.91 -16.72 16.86
C LYS A 177 4.19 -17.89 17.53
N ILE A 178 3.69 -18.86 16.76
CA ILE A 178 3.02 -20.04 17.31
C ILE A 178 3.98 -20.87 18.18
N GLN A 179 5.24 -21.00 17.76
CA GLN A 179 6.26 -21.73 18.51
C GLN A 179 6.60 -21.09 19.85
N GLN A 180 6.48 -19.77 19.98
CA GLN A 180 6.71 -19.05 21.23
C GLN A 180 5.64 -19.35 22.31
N LYS A 181 4.46 -19.88 21.92
CA LYS A 181 3.29 -20.18 22.78
C LYS A 181 2.70 -18.96 23.50
N GLU A 182 3.43 -17.87 23.59
CA GLU A 182 3.04 -16.62 24.24
C GLU A 182 3.30 -15.43 23.30
N ILE A 183 2.46 -14.43 23.37
CA ILE A 183 2.63 -13.16 22.66
C ILE A 183 2.88 -12.08 23.71
N ALA A 184 4.07 -11.50 23.71
CA ALA A 184 4.34 -10.31 24.49
C ALA A 184 3.60 -9.12 23.89
N LEU A 185 2.69 -8.55 24.66
CA LEU A 185 2.00 -7.32 24.28
C LEU A 185 2.76 -6.11 24.84
N GLU A 186 2.68 -4.98 24.13
CA GLU A 186 3.24 -3.72 24.62
C GLU A 186 2.63 -3.37 25.99
N PRO A 187 3.43 -3.19 27.04
CA PRO A 187 2.92 -2.88 28.37
C PRO A 187 2.39 -1.46 28.48
N VAL A 188 2.89 -0.56 27.64
CA VAL A 188 2.44 0.85 27.59
C VAL A 188 1.13 0.92 26.82
N ARG A 189 0.04 1.23 27.50
CA ARG A 189 -1.29 1.30 26.93
C ARG A 189 -2.06 2.49 27.48
N ALA A 190 -3.03 2.96 26.73
CA ALA A 190 -4.00 3.90 27.24
C ALA A 190 -5.19 3.16 27.87
N SER A 191 -5.79 3.73 28.87
CA SER A 191 -7.05 3.29 29.50
C SER A 191 -8.01 4.48 29.65
N ILE A 192 -9.31 4.20 29.53
CA ILE A 192 -10.35 5.23 29.68
C ILE A 192 -11.09 4.99 30.99
N ASN A 193 -11.22 6.05 31.78
CA ASN A 193 -12.13 6.07 32.93
C ASN A 193 -13.54 6.39 32.43
N GLU A 194 -14.42 5.40 32.42
CA GLU A 194 -15.79 5.54 31.93
C GLU A 194 -16.57 6.62 32.68
N ALA A 195 -16.34 6.77 34.00
CA ALA A 195 -17.04 7.76 34.80
C ALA A 195 -16.67 9.23 34.44
N GLN A 196 -15.51 9.44 33.85
CA GLN A 196 -15.05 10.75 33.42
C GLN A 196 -15.24 10.98 31.93
N CYS A 197 -15.57 9.92 31.17
CA CYS A 197 -15.73 10.00 29.73
C CYS A 197 -16.96 10.81 29.36
N SER A 198 -16.79 11.89 28.59
CA SER A 198 -17.88 12.74 28.11
C SER A 198 -18.54 12.24 26.82
N GLY A 199 -18.10 11.14 26.24
CA GLY A 199 -18.67 10.59 25.01
C GLY A 199 -18.40 11.40 23.74
N CYS A 200 -17.43 12.33 23.75
CA CYS A 200 -17.18 13.27 22.65
C CYS A 200 -16.57 12.64 21.38
N ARG A 201 -16.13 11.40 21.42
CA ARG A 201 -15.56 10.60 20.30
C ARG A 201 -14.29 11.18 19.66
N ILE A 202 -13.67 12.20 20.22
CA ILE A 202 -12.42 12.77 19.67
C ILE A 202 -11.34 11.68 19.58
N CYS A 203 -11.16 10.90 20.65
CA CYS A 203 -10.19 9.82 20.71
C CYS A 203 -10.42 8.72 19.66
N ASN A 204 -11.67 8.41 19.33
CA ASN A 204 -12.01 7.42 18.28
C ASN A 204 -11.51 7.87 16.91
N ASN A 205 -11.65 9.15 16.57
CA ASN A 205 -11.24 9.69 15.28
C ASN A 205 -9.72 9.88 15.16
N LEU A 206 -9.04 10.05 16.29
CA LEU A 206 -7.58 10.28 16.33
C LEU A 206 -6.76 9.00 16.41
N CYS A 207 -7.37 7.86 16.79
CA CYS A 207 -6.62 6.62 16.95
C CYS A 207 -6.21 6.01 15.61
N PRO A 208 -4.91 6.02 15.23
CA PRO A 208 -4.45 5.48 13.95
C PRO A 208 -4.57 3.94 13.89
N PHE A 209 -4.69 3.29 15.06
CA PHE A 209 -4.76 1.83 15.20
C PHE A 209 -6.22 1.32 15.31
N ASN A 210 -7.21 2.20 15.29
CA ASN A 210 -8.62 1.87 15.54
C ASN A 210 -8.84 1.06 16.82
N ALA A 211 -8.00 1.31 17.83
CA ALA A 211 -8.05 0.62 19.11
C ALA A 211 -9.17 1.09 20.03
N ILE A 212 -9.95 2.11 19.64
CA ILE A 212 -10.94 2.73 20.49
C ILE A 212 -12.33 2.50 19.90
N LEU A 213 -13.19 1.81 20.64
CA LEU A 213 -14.58 1.55 20.30
C LEU A 213 -15.47 2.51 21.07
N PHE A 214 -16.59 2.91 20.47
CA PHE A 214 -17.61 3.71 21.14
C PHE A 214 -18.85 2.86 21.38
N TYR A 215 -19.33 2.85 22.60
CA TYR A 215 -20.54 2.15 23.01
C TYR A 215 -21.69 3.14 23.15
N GLU A 216 -22.66 3.04 22.25
CA GLU A 216 -23.77 3.97 22.17
C GLU A 216 -24.77 3.82 23.36
N ASP A 217 -24.89 2.63 23.90
CA ASP A 217 -25.71 2.32 25.06
C ASP A 217 -25.22 3.00 26.34
N LYS A 218 -23.91 3.10 26.50
CA LYS A 218 -23.26 3.74 27.65
C LYS A 218 -22.80 5.16 27.37
N MET A 219 -22.80 5.60 26.11
CA MET A 219 -22.25 6.89 25.66
C MET A 219 -20.77 7.10 26.03
N VAL A 220 -19.97 6.04 26.07
CA VAL A 220 -18.55 6.09 26.41
C VAL A 220 -17.68 5.40 25.36
N SER A 221 -16.43 5.78 25.33
CA SER A 221 -15.41 5.08 24.55
C SER A 221 -14.64 4.09 25.42
N GLU A 222 -14.22 2.97 24.85
CA GLU A 222 -13.39 1.95 25.48
C GLU A 222 -12.18 1.63 24.60
N ILE A 223 -11.03 1.38 25.21
CA ILE A 223 -9.79 1.01 24.49
C ILE A 223 -9.65 -0.50 24.50
N ASN A 224 -9.51 -1.08 23.30
CA ASN A 224 -9.11 -2.48 23.15
C ASN A 224 -7.60 -2.60 23.44
N PRO A 225 -7.21 -3.27 24.54
CA PRO A 225 -5.82 -3.35 24.94
C PRO A 225 -4.94 -4.17 23.96
N ALA A 226 -5.54 -5.06 23.17
CA ALA A 226 -4.83 -5.85 22.16
C ALA A 226 -4.45 -5.04 20.92
N LEU A 227 -5.17 -3.97 20.61
CA LEU A 227 -4.94 -3.08 19.47
C LEU A 227 -4.18 -1.81 19.86
N CYS A 228 -4.16 -1.44 21.13
CA CYS A 228 -3.51 -0.22 21.60
C CYS A 228 -1.99 -0.35 21.54
N GLN A 229 -1.35 0.59 20.84
CA GLN A 229 0.11 0.66 20.70
C GLN A 229 0.76 1.71 21.62
N GLY A 230 0.04 2.24 22.61
CA GLY A 230 0.59 3.14 23.61
C GLY A 230 1.08 4.49 23.09
N CYS A 231 0.68 4.94 21.91
CA CYS A 231 1.19 6.17 21.28
C CYS A 231 0.85 7.47 21.99
N GLY A 232 -0.08 7.46 22.96
CA GLY A 232 -0.44 8.63 23.79
C GLY A 232 -1.32 9.69 23.12
N THR A 233 -1.58 9.62 21.80
CA THR A 233 -2.34 10.67 21.08
C THR A 233 -3.72 10.91 21.69
N CYS A 234 -4.44 9.85 22.06
CA CYS A 234 -5.76 9.97 22.70
C CYS A 234 -5.68 10.55 24.11
N VAL A 235 -4.60 10.28 24.86
CA VAL A 235 -4.36 10.84 26.20
C VAL A 235 -4.21 12.36 26.11
N ALA A 236 -3.36 12.82 25.20
CA ALA A 236 -3.10 14.26 25.00
C ALA A 236 -4.33 15.03 24.49
N ALA A 237 -5.19 14.35 23.72
CA ALA A 237 -6.33 14.99 23.06
C ALA A 237 -7.64 14.91 23.87
N CYS A 238 -7.69 14.23 25.01
CA CYS A 238 -8.92 14.07 25.78
C CYS A 238 -9.29 15.33 26.55
N PRO A 239 -10.35 16.08 26.18
CA PRO A 239 -10.71 17.32 26.87
C PRO A 239 -11.25 17.10 28.30
N ALA A 240 -11.76 15.90 28.57
CA ALA A 240 -12.27 15.54 29.91
C ALA A 240 -11.17 14.95 30.82
N GLY A 241 -9.94 14.76 30.32
CA GLY A 241 -8.86 14.10 31.08
C GLY A 241 -9.18 12.65 31.48
N ALA A 242 -10.14 12.02 30.77
CA ALA A 242 -10.62 10.68 31.09
C ALA A 242 -9.67 9.56 30.64
N ILE A 243 -8.60 9.87 29.90
CA ILE A 243 -7.69 8.88 29.33
C ILE A 243 -6.32 9.01 29.99
N SER A 244 -5.82 7.91 30.52
CA SER A 244 -4.49 7.80 31.11
C SER A 244 -3.61 6.81 30.35
N GLY A 245 -2.31 7.05 30.32
CA GLY A 245 -1.31 6.13 29.74
C GLY A 245 -0.60 5.34 30.84
N THR A 246 -0.60 4.01 30.76
CA THR A 246 0.17 3.15 31.65
C THR A 246 1.66 3.42 31.44
N GLY A 247 2.43 3.60 32.50
CA GLY A 247 3.86 3.93 32.44
C GLY A 247 4.15 5.44 32.38
N PHE A 248 3.15 6.31 32.20
CA PHE A 248 3.30 7.77 32.06
C PHE A 248 2.43 8.56 33.02
N SER A 249 2.03 7.98 34.18
CA SER A 249 1.43 8.79 35.23
C SER A 249 2.48 9.74 35.82
N ASN A 250 2.04 10.88 36.36
CA ASN A 250 2.96 11.84 37.02
C ASN A 250 3.80 11.15 38.10
N GLU A 251 3.20 10.28 38.89
CA GLU A 251 3.89 9.50 39.92
C GLU A 251 4.99 8.61 39.34
N GLN A 252 4.71 7.91 38.24
CA GLN A 252 5.67 7.07 37.56
C GLN A 252 6.82 7.87 36.94
N ILE A 253 6.50 9.03 36.33
CA ILE A 253 7.52 9.91 35.76
C ILE A 253 8.40 10.49 36.85
N PHE A 254 7.83 10.95 37.97
CA PHE A 254 8.60 11.47 39.10
C PHE A 254 9.48 10.38 39.71
N ALA A 255 8.96 9.16 39.89
CA ALA A 255 9.76 8.04 40.38
C ALA A 255 10.96 7.70 39.47
N GLN A 256 10.78 7.81 38.15
CA GLN A 256 11.87 7.61 37.18
C GLN A 256 12.93 8.73 37.31
N ILE A 257 12.49 9.99 37.45
CA ILE A 257 13.41 11.14 37.64
C ILE A 257 14.20 11.00 38.96
N GLU A 258 13.52 10.64 40.05
CA GLU A 258 14.16 10.43 41.36
C GLU A 258 15.17 9.27 41.28
N GLY A 259 14.83 8.16 40.62
CA GLY A 259 15.73 7.01 40.40
C GLY A 259 16.98 7.39 39.62
N LEU A 260 16.84 8.22 38.57
CA LEU A 260 17.98 8.75 37.81
C LEU A 260 18.89 9.65 38.63
N LEU A 261 18.32 10.49 39.49
CA LEU A 261 19.09 11.38 40.37
C LEU A 261 19.86 10.61 41.45
N LEU A 262 19.26 9.55 42.02
CA LEU A 262 19.92 8.70 43.01
C LEU A 262 21.11 7.93 42.39
N LEU A 263 20.98 7.41 41.18
CA LEU A 263 22.10 6.73 40.50
C LEU A 263 23.30 7.63 40.23
N ASN A 264 23.09 8.94 40.05
CA ASN A 264 24.18 9.89 39.85
C ASN A 264 24.88 10.31 41.15
N VAL A 265 24.26 10.11 42.30
CA VAL A 265 24.86 10.39 43.61
C VAL A 265 25.78 9.26 44.09
N GLU A 266 25.48 8.01 43.70
CA GLU A 266 26.34 6.85 44.04
C GLU A 266 27.56 6.72 43.11
N ALA A 267 27.57 7.40 41.95
CA ALA A 267 28.65 7.37 40.97
C ALA A 267 29.66 8.55 41.10
N ALA A 268 29.46 9.45 42.03
CA ALA A 268 30.33 10.60 42.35
C ALA A 268 31.04 10.39 43.70
#